data_069bd82a1ec0889d88973be3a03657fb
#
_entry.id   069bd82a1ec0889d88973be3a03657fb
#
_cell.length_a   1.000
_cell.length_b   1.000
_cell.length_c   1.000
_cell.angle_alpha   90.00
_cell.angle_beta   90.00
_cell.angle_gamma   90.00
#
_symmetry.space_group_name_H-M   'P 1'
#
loop_
_entity.id
_entity.type
_entity.pdbx_description
1 polymer ?
#
loop_
_entity_poly.entity_id
_entity_poly.type
_entity_poly.pdbx_seq_one_letter_code
_entity_poly.pdbx_strand_id
1 'polypeptide(L)'
;LYAAHSPEVAAGVAWYGRVVGTPSELQPQHPVDLAAKLRAPVLGLYAGRDGGIPLQSVDAMRSALSQAGVSRAAAASTIVVYPEAQHGFYADYRASYRPEDAIPAFARACEWFRANGVALAQLKA
;
A
#
# COMPACT_ATOMS: atom_id res chain seq x y z
N LEU A 1 3.66 -7.72 -3.21
CA LEU A 1 4.48 -8.86 -3.64
C LEU A 1 5.72 -8.43 -4.41
N TYR A 2 5.58 -7.61 -5.47
CA TYR A 2 6.69 -7.22 -6.34
C TYR A 2 7.85 -6.54 -5.59
N ALA A 3 7.53 -5.65 -4.66
CA ALA A 3 8.53 -4.96 -3.82
C ALA A 3 9.34 -5.90 -2.89
N ALA A 4 8.89 -7.14 -2.69
CA ALA A 4 9.62 -8.14 -1.92
C ALA A 4 10.54 -9.00 -2.80
N HIS A 5 10.26 -9.10 -4.10
CA HIS A 5 10.95 -10.02 -5.00
C HIS A 5 11.90 -9.34 -5.99
N SER A 6 11.64 -8.11 -6.39
CA SER A 6 12.47 -7.40 -7.37
C SER A 6 13.46 -6.45 -6.69
N PRO A 7 14.77 -6.58 -6.97
CA PRO A 7 15.77 -5.65 -6.47
C PRO A 7 15.77 -4.29 -7.19
N GLU A 8 15.06 -4.18 -8.31
CA GLU A 8 15.02 -2.97 -9.13
C GLU A 8 13.93 -1.98 -8.70
N VAL A 9 13.01 -2.39 -7.83
CA VAL A 9 11.95 -1.52 -7.33
C VAL A 9 12.52 -0.57 -6.29
N ALA A 10 12.41 0.73 -6.53
CA ALA A 10 12.84 1.77 -5.59
C ALA A 10 11.81 2.06 -4.50
N ALA A 11 10.52 2.04 -4.84
CA ALA A 11 9.40 2.26 -3.93
C ALA A 11 8.11 1.68 -4.49
N GLY A 12 7.14 1.39 -3.62
CA GLY A 12 5.82 0.92 -4.01
C GLY A 12 4.70 1.73 -3.36
N VAL A 13 3.56 1.79 -4.04
CA VAL A 13 2.31 2.30 -3.47
C VAL A 13 1.23 1.23 -3.67
N ALA A 14 0.58 0.84 -2.60
CA ALA A 14 -0.51 -0.14 -2.61
C ALA A 14 -1.83 0.55 -2.32
N TRP A 15 -2.71 0.55 -3.30
CA TRP A 15 -4.07 1.08 -3.19
C TRP A 15 -5.03 -0.03 -2.80
N TYR A 16 -5.54 0.05 -1.58
CA TYR A 16 -6.57 -0.87 -1.05
C TYR A 16 -6.44 -2.34 -1.53
N GLY A 17 -5.21 -2.85 -1.59
CA GLY A 17 -4.93 -4.24 -1.92
C GLY A 17 -5.09 -5.17 -0.71
N ARG A 18 -5.58 -6.37 -0.93
CA ARG A 18 -5.70 -7.38 0.14
C ARG A 18 -4.33 -7.72 0.71
N VAL A 19 -4.19 -7.65 2.03
CA VAL A 19 -2.91 -7.88 2.74
C VAL A 19 -2.87 -9.22 3.48
N VAL A 20 -4.01 -9.75 3.87
CA VAL A 20 -4.18 -11.03 4.56
C VAL A 20 -5.15 -11.90 3.76
N GLY A 21 -4.88 -13.19 3.68
CA GLY A 21 -5.75 -14.16 3.02
C GLY A 21 -5.36 -15.58 3.33
N THR A 22 -6.16 -16.53 2.85
CA THR A 22 -5.87 -17.95 2.94
C THR A 22 -4.93 -18.36 1.81
N PRO A 23 -3.80 -19.03 2.09
CA PRO A 23 -2.90 -19.53 1.07
C PRO A 23 -3.59 -20.49 0.10
N SER A 24 -3.25 -20.39 -1.19
CA SER A 24 -3.72 -21.29 -2.24
C SER A 24 -2.57 -21.58 -3.22
N GLU A 25 -2.78 -22.53 -4.14
CA GLU A 25 -1.77 -22.84 -5.17
C GLU A 25 -1.42 -21.61 -6.03
N LEU A 26 -2.41 -20.78 -6.37
CA LEU A 26 -2.23 -19.57 -7.17
C LEU A 26 -1.72 -18.38 -6.36
N GLN A 27 -1.94 -18.39 -5.05
CA GLN A 27 -1.54 -17.33 -4.15
C GLN A 27 -1.06 -17.91 -2.82
N PRO A 28 0.15 -18.53 -2.81
CA PRO A 28 0.67 -19.23 -1.64
C PRO A 28 1.07 -18.28 -0.49
N GLN A 29 1.34 -17.02 -0.80
CA GLN A 29 1.72 -16.02 0.19
C GLN A 29 0.92 -14.73 -0.02
N HIS A 30 0.62 -14.06 1.09
CA HIS A 30 -0.01 -12.74 1.11
C HIS A 30 0.98 -11.66 1.55
N PRO A 31 0.71 -10.37 1.32
CA PRO A 31 1.64 -9.31 1.68
C PRO A 31 2.11 -9.34 3.14
N VAL A 32 1.25 -9.69 4.08
CA VAL A 32 1.60 -9.81 5.50
C VAL A 32 2.72 -10.81 5.75
N ASP A 33 2.77 -11.90 4.98
CA ASP A 33 3.80 -12.94 5.09
C ASP A 33 5.16 -12.51 4.53
N LEU A 34 5.19 -11.43 3.75
CA LEU A 34 6.34 -10.94 3.03
C LEU A 34 6.94 -9.66 3.62
N ALA A 35 6.40 -9.16 4.74
CA ALA A 35 6.86 -7.92 5.35
C ALA A 35 8.37 -7.91 5.61
N ALA A 36 8.91 -9.00 6.19
CA ALA A 36 10.34 -9.13 6.47
C ALA A 36 11.23 -9.29 5.22
N LYS A 37 10.63 -9.57 4.07
CA LYS A 37 11.32 -9.76 2.78
C LYS A 37 11.27 -8.52 1.88
N LEU A 38 10.64 -7.43 2.33
CA LEU A 38 10.58 -6.19 1.56
C LEU A 38 11.98 -5.67 1.27
N ARG A 39 12.21 -5.32 0.00
CA ARG A 39 13.44 -4.71 -0.51
C ARG A 39 13.27 -3.22 -0.81
N ALA A 40 12.03 -2.79 -1.01
CA ALA A 40 11.66 -1.41 -1.26
C ALA A 40 10.57 -0.97 -0.29
N PRO A 41 10.57 0.29 0.18
CA PRO A 41 9.53 0.80 1.06
C PRO A 41 8.20 0.91 0.32
N VAL A 42 7.11 0.61 1.02
CA VAL A 42 5.75 0.61 0.48
C VAL A 42 4.88 1.57 1.28
N LEU A 43 4.14 2.42 0.57
CA LEU A 43 3.03 3.19 1.10
C LEU A 43 1.73 2.43 0.84
N GLY A 44 1.02 2.06 1.89
CA GLY A 44 -0.32 1.48 1.82
C GLY A 44 -1.40 2.55 2.00
N LEU A 45 -2.36 2.62 1.09
CA LEU A 45 -3.48 3.56 1.13
C LEU A 45 -4.77 2.75 1.22
N TYR A 46 -5.43 2.82 2.36
CA TYR A 46 -6.56 1.96 2.71
C TYR A 46 -7.80 2.75 3.10
N ALA A 47 -8.95 2.14 2.91
CA ALA A 47 -10.26 2.71 3.21
C ALA A 47 -10.80 2.17 4.53
N GLY A 48 -11.28 3.07 5.41
CA GLY A 48 -11.80 2.70 6.73
C GLY A 48 -13.12 1.95 6.69
N ARG A 49 -13.91 2.14 5.62
CA ARG A 49 -15.20 1.49 5.40
C ARG A 49 -15.15 0.44 4.29
N ASP A 50 -14.00 -0.18 4.09
CA ASP A 50 -13.81 -1.25 3.10
C ASP A 50 -14.45 -2.55 3.59
N GLY A 51 -15.51 -3.00 2.91
CA GLY A 51 -16.19 -4.25 3.25
C GLY A 51 -15.40 -5.52 2.91
N GLY A 52 -14.40 -5.42 2.05
CA GLY A 52 -13.57 -6.56 1.61
C GLY A 52 -12.21 -6.63 2.27
N ILE A 53 -11.75 -5.53 2.89
CA ILE A 53 -10.46 -5.43 3.58
C ILE A 53 -10.68 -4.85 4.98
N PRO A 54 -10.96 -5.69 5.98
CA PRO A 54 -11.22 -5.25 7.35
C PRO A 54 -10.03 -4.48 7.91
N LEU A 55 -10.27 -3.45 8.72
CA LEU A 55 -9.20 -2.69 9.41
C LEU A 55 -8.29 -3.59 10.23
N GLN A 56 -8.83 -4.67 10.76
CA GLN A 56 -8.06 -5.69 11.50
C GLN A 56 -6.95 -6.30 10.63
N SER A 57 -7.19 -6.53 9.33
CA SER A 57 -6.15 -7.03 8.41
C SER A 57 -5.11 -5.96 8.09
N VAL A 58 -5.52 -4.70 8.02
CA VAL A 58 -4.61 -3.55 7.84
C VAL A 58 -3.70 -3.38 9.07
N ASP A 59 -4.25 -3.53 10.26
CA ASP A 59 -3.47 -3.48 11.51
C ASP A 59 -2.51 -4.66 11.63
N ALA A 60 -2.90 -5.84 11.18
CA ALA A 60 -2.00 -6.99 11.10
C ALA A 60 -0.80 -6.71 10.18
N MET A 61 -1.03 -6.04 9.04
CA MET A 61 0.06 -5.63 8.16
C MET A 61 0.96 -4.57 8.79
N ARG A 62 0.41 -3.57 9.49
CA ARG A 62 1.21 -2.60 10.25
C ARG A 62 2.11 -3.30 11.27
N SER A 63 1.56 -4.24 12.03
CA SER A 63 2.31 -5.01 13.02
C SER A 63 3.43 -5.82 12.36
N ALA A 64 3.13 -6.48 11.24
CA ALA A 64 4.14 -7.24 10.49
C ALA A 64 5.29 -6.35 10.00
N LEU A 65 4.98 -5.15 9.50
CA LEU A 65 5.99 -4.18 9.08
C LEU A 65 6.86 -3.70 10.24
N SER A 66 6.26 -3.39 11.40
CA SER A 66 7.00 -2.91 12.57
C SER A 66 7.85 -4.00 13.23
N GLN A 67 7.43 -5.27 13.12
CA GLN A 67 8.12 -6.43 13.68
C GLN A 67 9.14 -7.06 12.73
N ALA A 68 9.22 -6.59 11.51
CA ALA A 68 10.09 -7.15 10.47
C ALA A 68 11.61 -6.92 10.70
N GLY A 69 11.99 -6.32 11.80
CA GLY A 69 13.29 -6.18 12.49
C GLY A 69 14.53 -5.92 11.62
N VAL A 70 14.80 -6.77 10.66
CA VAL A 70 15.98 -6.71 9.79
C VAL A 70 15.74 -5.99 8.45
N SER A 71 14.50 -5.78 8.07
CA SER A 71 14.17 -5.10 6.81
C SER A 71 14.05 -3.59 7.00
N ARG A 72 15.03 -2.84 6.49
CA ARG A 72 14.94 -1.37 6.45
C ARG A 72 13.76 -0.88 5.61
N ALA A 73 13.44 -1.60 4.54
CA ALA A 73 12.31 -1.30 3.68
C ALA A 73 10.98 -1.44 4.42
N ALA A 74 10.82 -2.50 5.23
CA ALA A 74 9.65 -2.65 6.08
C ALA A 74 9.53 -1.53 7.12
N ALA A 75 10.62 -1.21 7.79
CA ALA A 75 10.67 -0.12 8.79
C ALA A 75 10.36 1.26 8.18
N ALA A 76 10.73 1.48 6.92
CA ALA A 76 10.45 2.72 6.19
C ALA A 76 9.06 2.74 5.54
N SER A 77 8.33 1.61 5.55
CA SER A 77 6.99 1.52 4.98
C SER A 77 5.93 2.17 5.88
N THR A 78 4.87 2.67 5.28
CA THR A 78 3.81 3.40 5.99
C THR A 78 2.44 2.96 5.48
N ILE A 79 1.46 2.89 6.36
CA ILE A 79 0.06 2.66 6.03
C ILE A 79 -0.77 3.86 6.48
N VAL A 80 -1.58 4.38 5.56
CA VAL A 80 -2.54 5.46 5.81
C VAL A 80 -3.94 4.92 5.60
N VAL A 81 -4.84 5.19 6.54
CA VAL A 81 -6.26 4.84 6.44
C VAL A 81 -7.07 6.12 6.29
N TYR A 82 -7.97 6.12 5.31
CA TYR A 82 -8.98 7.16 5.09
C TYR A 82 -10.29 6.70 5.72
N PRO A 83 -10.68 7.23 6.90
CA PRO A 83 -11.71 6.61 7.75
C PRO A 83 -13.09 6.49 7.09
N GLU A 84 -13.45 7.46 6.27
CA GLU A 84 -14.76 7.54 5.62
C GLU A 84 -14.81 6.92 4.23
N ALA A 85 -13.65 6.55 3.67
CA ALA A 85 -13.54 5.99 2.34
C ALA A 85 -14.00 4.53 2.27
N GLN A 86 -14.50 4.13 1.11
CA GLN A 86 -14.83 2.76 0.76
C GLN A 86 -13.80 2.19 -0.23
N HIS A 87 -13.85 0.88 -0.45
CA HIS A 87 -13.00 0.23 -1.44
C HIS A 87 -13.10 0.91 -2.81
N GLY A 88 -11.95 1.19 -3.41
CA GLY A 88 -11.92 1.85 -4.73
C GLY A 88 -12.14 3.35 -4.71
N PHE A 89 -11.96 4.02 -3.57
CA PHE A 89 -12.22 5.45 -3.40
C PHE A 89 -11.43 6.38 -4.35
N TYR A 90 -10.35 5.90 -4.93
CA TYR A 90 -9.56 6.65 -5.91
C TYR A 90 -10.08 6.47 -7.36
N ALA A 91 -10.87 5.44 -7.63
CA ALA A 91 -11.35 5.13 -8.97
C ALA A 91 -12.53 6.02 -9.35
N ASP A 92 -12.28 7.05 -10.14
CA ASP A 92 -13.24 8.10 -10.53
C ASP A 92 -14.48 7.61 -11.31
N TYR A 93 -14.40 6.40 -11.84
CA TYR A 93 -15.52 5.74 -12.54
C TYR A 93 -16.42 4.90 -11.61
N ARG A 94 -16.10 4.82 -10.30
CA ARG A 94 -16.88 4.05 -9.32
C ARG A 94 -17.77 4.96 -8.47
N ALA A 95 -18.91 4.42 -8.03
CA ALA A 95 -19.78 5.10 -7.08
C ALA A 95 -19.10 5.39 -5.71
N SER A 96 -18.07 4.61 -5.38
CA SER A 96 -17.26 4.80 -4.17
C SER A 96 -16.17 5.89 -4.31
N TYR A 97 -16.05 6.54 -5.46
CA TYR A 97 -15.11 7.63 -5.66
C TYR A 97 -15.35 8.76 -4.66
N ARG A 98 -14.28 9.17 -4.01
CA ARG A 98 -14.32 10.18 -2.95
C ARG A 98 -13.17 11.17 -3.17
N PRO A 99 -13.42 12.28 -3.90
CA PRO A 99 -12.37 13.22 -4.28
C PRO A 99 -11.65 13.85 -3.10
N GLU A 100 -12.32 14.09 -1.98
CA GLU A 100 -11.74 14.64 -0.75
C GLU A 100 -10.67 13.73 -0.14
N ASP A 101 -10.70 12.43 -0.39
CA ASP A 101 -9.68 11.46 0.01
C ASP A 101 -8.74 11.10 -1.16
N ALA A 102 -9.29 10.95 -2.36
CA ALA A 102 -8.55 10.55 -3.55
C ALA A 102 -7.45 11.55 -3.94
N ILE A 103 -7.75 12.84 -3.92
CA ILE A 103 -6.82 13.90 -4.31
C ILE A 103 -5.62 13.96 -3.34
N PRO A 104 -5.81 14.06 -2.01
CA PRO A 104 -4.69 14.04 -1.08
C PRO A 104 -3.93 12.70 -1.10
N ALA A 105 -4.63 11.57 -1.31
CA ALA A 105 -3.98 10.27 -1.40
C ALA A 105 -3.05 10.17 -2.60
N PHE A 106 -3.44 10.69 -3.75
CA PHE A 106 -2.58 10.76 -4.94
C PHE A 106 -1.37 11.67 -4.73
N ALA A 107 -1.57 12.85 -4.14
CA ALA A 107 -0.47 13.74 -3.79
C ALA A 107 0.54 13.07 -2.86
N ARG A 108 0.06 12.30 -1.89
CA ARG A 108 0.90 11.51 -0.98
C ARG A 108 1.67 10.41 -1.73
N ALA A 109 1.05 9.74 -2.68
CA ALA A 109 1.71 8.74 -3.51
C ALA A 109 2.86 9.36 -4.33
N CYS A 110 2.63 10.52 -4.94
CA CYS A 110 3.66 11.25 -5.68
C CYS A 110 4.83 11.66 -4.78
N GLU A 111 4.54 12.19 -3.59
CA GLU A 111 5.56 12.57 -2.62
C GLU A 111 6.35 11.35 -2.14
N TRP A 112 5.68 10.22 -1.92
CA TRP A 112 6.33 8.94 -1.58
C TRP A 112 7.38 8.53 -2.60
N PHE A 113 7.03 8.58 -3.87
CA PHE A 113 7.96 8.25 -4.95
C PHE A 113 9.14 9.23 -4.98
N ARG A 114 8.91 10.54 -4.86
CA ARG A 114 9.97 11.55 -4.83
C ARG A 114 10.92 11.32 -3.64
N ALA A 115 10.37 11.10 -2.46
CA ALA A 115 11.14 10.88 -1.24
C ALA A 115 12.02 9.62 -1.31
N ASN A 116 11.64 8.65 -2.15
CA ASN A 116 12.40 7.41 -2.36
C ASN A 116 13.22 7.40 -3.67
N GLY A 117 13.52 8.58 -4.22
CA GLY A 117 14.44 8.75 -5.34
C GLY A 117 13.86 8.42 -6.71
N VAL A 118 12.54 8.26 -6.82
CA VAL A 118 11.89 8.04 -8.12
C VAL A 118 11.69 9.39 -8.80
N ALA A 119 12.30 9.56 -9.98
CA ALA A 119 12.06 10.71 -10.83
C ALA A 119 10.66 10.60 -11.44
N LEU A 120 9.75 11.48 -11.03
CA LEU A 120 8.47 11.62 -11.68
C LEU A 120 8.66 12.47 -12.93
N ALA A 121 8.29 11.92 -14.09
CA ALA A 121 8.20 12.72 -15.29
C ALA A 121 7.28 13.91 -15.02
N GLN A 122 7.69 15.10 -15.43
CA GLN A 122 6.79 16.25 -15.39
C GLN A 122 5.60 15.91 -16.30
N LEU A 123 4.45 15.70 -15.70
CA LEU A 123 3.20 15.67 -16.45
C LEU A 123 3.08 17.05 -17.11
N LYS A 124 3.38 17.11 -18.39
CA LYS A 124 3.01 18.29 -19.18
C LYS A 124 1.50 18.36 -19.15
N ALA A 125 1.02 19.39 -18.54
CA ALA A 125 -0.41 19.70 -18.52
C ALA A 125 -0.95 19.82 -19.94
#